data_79858317fbbb176bf5a5a13272960ac1
#
_entry.id   79858317fbbb176bf5a5a13272960ac1
#
_cell.length_a   1.000
_cell.length_b   1.000
_cell.length_c   1.000
_cell.angle_alpha   90.00
_cell.angle_beta   90.00
_cell.angle_gamma   90.00
#
_symmetry.space_group_name_H-M   'P 1'
#
loop_
_entity.id
_entity.type
_entity.pdbx_description
1 polymer ?
#
loop_
_entity_poly.entity_id
_entity_poly.type
_entity_poly.pdbx_seq_one_letter_code
_entity_poly.pdbx_strand_id
1 'polypeptide(L)'
;FFGIGGYCMAMFLKLEASDMQSTAAQTTPGIPDFMDWNQITSLPGFWEPFHSFGFTLFAIIIIPILLAFIIGFAMFTRRVGDVYFSIIMQAIVAILTILIIGQQGFTGGINGITDLKTLHGWDIRTDEAKYVLYYINALLLIAVIMISRFVLSSKLGRLLSAMRDKEERVRFSGYDVAMYKVFIFCFAAVVSSIGGAMFTLQVGFMSPTIIGIVPSIEMVILAAVGGRLSLIGAVYGAVLVNLGKTYFSEAFPEVWLYFLGALFIGVVMFLPNGLAGLYEKYVRPLFLKKKPIDSTS
;
A
#
# COMPACT_ATOMS: atom_id res chain seq x y z
N PHE A 1 2.55 4.03 4.32
CA PHE A 1 1.15 4.43 4.11
C PHE A 1 0.20 3.23 4.22
N PHE A 2 0.53 2.08 3.64
CA PHE A 2 -0.27 0.85 3.73
C PHE A 2 -0.58 0.48 5.19
N GLY A 3 0.44 0.42 6.03
CA GLY A 3 0.27 0.09 7.43
C GLY A 3 -0.54 1.11 8.23
N ILE A 4 -0.47 2.41 7.87
CA ILE A 4 -1.28 3.44 8.53
C ILE A 4 -2.77 3.17 8.32
N GLY A 5 -3.19 2.90 7.08
CA GLY A 5 -4.56 2.52 6.79
C GLY A 5 -5.00 1.24 7.51
N GLY A 6 -4.09 0.26 7.56
CA GLY A 6 -4.32 -0.98 8.30
C GLY A 6 -4.52 -0.75 9.81
N TYR A 7 -3.69 0.07 10.44
CA TYR A 7 -3.85 0.41 11.87
C TYR A 7 -5.13 1.18 12.17
N CYS A 8 -5.53 2.13 11.31
CA CYS A 8 -6.80 2.83 11.47
C CYS A 8 -7.98 1.86 11.44
N MET A 9 -8.01 0.93 10.50
CA MET A 9 -9.06 -0.09 10.42
C MET A 9 -8.98 -1.08 11.57
N ALA A 10 -7.77 -1.54 11.92
CA ALA A 10 -7.58 -2.47 13.04
C ALA A 10 -8.09 -1.89 14.36
N MET A 11 -7.86 -0.60 14.60
CA MET A 11 -8.31 0.05 15.83
C MET A 11 -9.84 0.15 15.88
N PHE A 12 -10.51 0.49 14.78
CA PHE A 12 -11.96 0.48 14.71
C PHE A 12 -12.53 -0.91 15.05
N LEU A 13 -12.05 -1.96 14.38
CA LEU A 13 -12.50 -3.32 14.61
C LEU A 13 -12.24 -3.79 16.03
N LYS A 14 -11.12 -3.38 16.62
CA LYS A 14 -10.76 -3.75 17.97
C LYS A 14 -11.63 -3.05 19.01
N LEU A 15 -11.95 -1.78 18.83
CA LEU A 15 -12.86 -1.02 19.70
C LEU A 15 -14.28 -1.57 19.62
N GLU A 16 -14.79 -1.87 18.43
CA GLU A 16 -16.11 -2.50 18.25
C GLU A 16 -16.20 -3.84 18.99
N ALA A 17 -15.15 -4.67 18.87
CA ALA A 17 -15.11 -5.97 19.54
C ALA A 17 -14.95 -5.86 21.07
N SER A 18 -14.31 -4.82 21.57
CA SER A 18 -14.08 -4.61 23.01
C SER A 18 -15.37 -4.35 23.79
N ASP A 19 -16.39 -3.77 23.17
CA ASP A 19 -17.69 -3.55 23.79
C ASP A 19 -18.47 -4.86 23.97
N MET A 20 -18.23 -5.86 23.12
CA MET A 20 -18.97 -7.13 23.07
C MET A 20 -18.21 -8.32 23.67
N GLN A 21 -16.91 -8.21 23.89
CA GLN A 21 -16.06 -9.35 24.26
C GLN A 21 -15.36 -9.11 25.60
N SER A 22 -15.87 -9.75 26.64
CA SER A 22 -15.06 -10.08 27.79
C SER A 22 -14.19 -11.29 27.45
N THR A 23 -12.95 -11.09 27.10
CA THR A 23 -11.97 -12.18 27.20
C THR A 23 -11.66 -12.42 28.67
N ALA A 24 -11.34 -13.67 29.04
CA ALA A 24 -11.00 -14.00 30.43
C ALA A 24 -9.81 -13.21 31.01
N ALA A 25 -9.09 -12.50 30.16
CA ALA A 25 -7.95 -11.66 30.50
C ALA A 25 -8.28 -10.14 30.53
N GLN A 26 -9.47 -9.74 30.11
CA GLN A 26 -9.86 -8.33 30.04
C GLN A 26 -10.59 -7.97 31.34
N THR A 27 -10.01 -7.01 32.07
CA THR A 27 -10.55 -6.56 33.38
C THR A 27 -11.44 -5.34 33.23
N THR A 28 -11.25 -4.55 32.18
CA THR A 28 -11.96 -3.28 31.97
C THR A 28 -12.79 -3.34 30.68
N PRO A 29 -14.14 -3.33 30.77
CA PRO A 29 -15.01 -3.30 29.59
C PRO A 29 -14.75 -2.06 28.72
N GLY A 30 -14.85 -2.22 27.37
CA GLY A 30 -14.68 -1.10 26.42
C GLY A 30 -13.24 -0.71 26.13
N ILE A 31 -12.25 -1.37 26.74
CA ILE A 31 -10.82 -1.13 26.47
C ILE A 31 -10.24 -2.32 25.70
N PRO A 32 -9.49 -2.11 24.61
CA PRO A 32 -8.79 -3.15 23.90
C PRO A 32 -7.91 -4.00 24.84
N ASP A 33 -7.89 -5.32 24.63
CA ASP A 33 -7.13 -6.28 25.43
C ASP A 33 -5.64 -5.92 25.58
N PHE A 34 -4.98 -5.51 24.51
CA PHE A 34 -3.57 -5.13 24.56
C PHE A 34 -3.33 -3.86 25.42
N MET A 35 -4.31 -2.96 25.53
CA MET A 35 -4.25 -1.80 26.42
C MET A 35 -4.44 -2.22 27.88
N ASP A 36 -5.44 -3.08 28.13
CA ASP A 36 -5.74 -3.60 29.47
C ASP A 36 -4.56 -4.40 30.04
N TRP A 37 -3.90 -5.23 29.23
CA TRP A 37 -2.68 -5.95 29.63
C TRP A 37 -1.52 -5.02 29.98
N ASN A 38 -1.48 -3.81 29.42
CA ASN A 38 -0.51 -2.78 29.75
C ASN A 38 -1.00 -1.81 30.86
N GLN A 39 -2.05 -2.19 31.61
CA GLN A 39 -2.62 -1.43 32.73
C GLN A 39 -3.16 -0.03 32.33
N ILE A 40 -3.57 0.13 31.08
CA ILE A 40 -4.23 1.34 30.61
C ILE A 40 -5.73 1.19 30.89
N THR A 41 -6.23 1.98 31.83
CA THR A 41 -7.61 1.93 32.33
C THR A 41 -8.57 2.89 31.63
N SER A 42 -8.05 3.77 30.78
CA SER A 42 -8.84 4.73 30.00
C SER A 42 -8.38 4.76 28.55
N LEU A 43 -9.33 4.82 27.62
CA LEU A 43 -8.99 4.95 26.20
C LEU A 43 -8.33 6.31 25.95
N PRO A 44 -7.16 6.34 25.27
CA PRO A 44 -6.52 7.60 24.90
C PRO A 44 -7.40 8.42 23.94
N GLY A 45 -7.50 9.73 24.16
CA GLY A 45 -8.39 10.62 23.40
C GLY A 45 -8.16 10.63 21.89
N PHE A 46 -6.97 10.25 21.42
CA PHE A 46 -6.70 10.13 19.97
C PHE A 46 -7.30 8.83 19.35
N TRP A 47 -7.66 7.84 20.17
CA TRP A 47 -8.35 6.62 19.72
C TRP A 47 -9.87 6.69 19.87
N GLU A 48 -10.42 7.56 20.75
CA GLU A 48 -11.87 7.71 20.92
C GLU A 48 -12.66 7.90 19.61
N PRO A 49 -12.22 8.75 18.66
CA PRO A 49 -12.98 8.95 17.43
C PRO A 49 -13.12 7.70 16.54
N PHE A 50 -12.24 6.70 16.75
CA PHE A 50 -12.27 5.43 16.00
C PHE A 50 -13.41 4.49 16.40
N HIS A 51 -14.25 4.81 17.38
CA HIS A 51 -15.55 4.15 17.58
C HIS A 51 -16.49 4.40 16.40
N SER A 52 -16.32 5.47 15.65
CA SER A 52 -17.13 5.75 14.46
C SER A 52 -16.48 5.21 13.20
N PHE A 53 -17.22 4.35 12.46
CA PHE A 53 -16.76 3.86 11.15
C PHE A 53 -16.55 4.98 10.13
N GLY A 54 -17.44 6.01 10.15
CA GLY A 54 -17.30 7.16 9.28
C GLY A 54 -16.02 7.95 9.54
N PHE A 55 -15.65 8.14 10.82
CA PHE A 55 -14.36 8.74 11.17
C PHE A 55 -13.19 7.88 10.74
N THR A 56 -13.28 6.57 10.89
CA THR A 56 -12.23 5.63 10.47
C THR A 56 -11.98 5.71 8.96
N LEU A 57 -13.04 5.73 8.13
CA LEU A 57 -12.90 5.91 6.68
C LEU A 57 -12.27 7.27 6.34
N PHE A 58 -12.66 8.33 7.04
CA PHE A 58 -12.06 9.65 6.89
C PHE A 58 -10.57 9.64 7.28
N ALA A 59 -10.22 8.99 8.38
CA ALA A 59 -8.85 8.85 8.86
C ALA A 59 -7.95 8.07 7.88
N ILE A 60 -8.46 6.97 7.30
CA ILE A 60 -7.77 6.17 6.27
C ILE A 60 -7.39 7.02 5.05
N ILE A 61 -8.14 8.07 4.74
CA ILE A 61 -7.87 8.97 3.62
C ILE A 61 -7.00 10.15 4.06
N ILE A 62 -7.37 10.83 5.14
CA ILE A 62 -6.77 12.11 5.53
C ILE A 62 -5.39 11.95 6.17
N ILE A 63 -5.18 10.96 7.04
CA ILE A 63 -3.89 10.77 7.70
C ILE A 63 -2.77 10.52 6.68
N PRO A 64 -2.91 9.60 5.71
CA PRO A 64 -1.87 9.40 4.71
C PRO A 64 -1.70 10.62 3.78
N ILE A 65 -2.75 11.39 3.47
CA ILE A 65 -2.63 12.63 2.71
C ILE A 65 -1.76 13.64 3.46
N LEU A 66 -2.04 13.88 4.75
CA LEU A 66 -1.29 14.83 5.55
C LEU A 66 0.19 14.44 5.66
N LEU A 67 0.47 13.17 5.97
CA LEU A 67 1.84 12.68 6.04
C LEU A 67 2.55 12.74 4.68
N ALA A 68 1.89 12.31 3.62
CA ALA A 68 2.46 12.37 2.27
C ALA A 68 2.66 13.80 1.82
N PHE A 69 1.75 14.72 2.14
CA PHE A 69 1.89 16.13 1.83
C PHE A 69 3.09 16.74 2.56
N ILE A 70 3.22 16.55 3.87
CA ILE A 70 4.34 17.08 4.66
C ILE A 70 5.68 16.56 4.12
N ILE A 71 5.80 15.24 3.94
CA ILE A 71 7.03 14.61 3.48
C ILE A 71 7.31 15.01 2.03
N GLY A 72 6.32 14.87 1.16
CA GLY A 72 6.46 15.16 -0.27
C GLY A 72 6.76 16.62 -0.54
N PHE A 73 6.08 17.54 0.15
CA PHE A 73 6.33 18.98 0.03
C PHE A 73 7.77 19.31 0.47
N ALA A 74 8.20 18.82 1.63
CA ALA A 74 9.56 19.06 2.12
C ALA A 74 10.63 18.55 1.15
N MET A 75 10.41 17.37 0.56
CA MET A 75 11.43 16.73 -0.29
C MET A 75 11.43 17.24 -1.72
N PHE A 76 10.27 17.35 -2.37
CA PHE A 76 10.17 17.74 -3.77
C PHE A 76 10.46 19.23 -3.98
N THR A 77 10.09 20.09 -3.01
CA THR A 77 10.43 21.52 -3.05
C THR A 77 11.94 21.73 -2.90
N ARG A 78 12.59 20.92 -2.06
CA ARG A 78 14.05 20.95 -1.86
C ARG A 78 14.83 20.22 -2.96
N ARG A 79 14.14 19.63 -3.95
CA ARG A 79 14.74 18.90 -5.09
C ARG A 79 15.67 17.77 -4.65
N VAL A 80 15.25 17.03 -3.64
CA VAL A 80 16.01 15.87 -3.17
C VAL A 80 16.08 14.84 -4.30
N GLY A 81 17.28 14.37 -4.62
CA GLY A 81 17.50 13.38 -5.67
C GLY A 81 16.86 12.02 -5.35
N ASP A 82 16.56 11.24 -6.38
CA ASP A 82 15.78 9.99 -6.27
C ASP A 82 16.36 8.99 -5.27
N VAL A 83 17.69 8.86 -5.21
CA VAL A 83 18.38 7.96 -4.28
C VAL A 83 18.22 8.44 -2.83
N TYR A 84 18.42 9.72 -2.59
CA TYR A 84 18.25 10.30 -1.25
C TYR A 84 16.78 10.25 -0.80
N PHE A 85 15.83 10.46 -1.72
CA PHE A 85 14.42 10.29 -1.45
C PHE A 85 14.13 8.88 -0.92
N SER A 86 14.63 7.86 -1.59
CA SER A 86 14.43 6.46 -1.20
C SER A 86 15.03 6.16 0.18
N ILE A 87 16.24 6.64 0.46
CA ILE A 87 16.91 6.44 1.76
C ILE A 87 16.12 7.12 2.89
N ILE A 88 15.67 8.36 2.69
CA ILE A 88 14.90 9.10 3.69
C ILE A 88 13.55 8.41 3.94
N MET A 89 12.88 7.93 2.89
CA MET A 89 11.62 7.17 3.05
C MET A 89 11.83 5.89 3.85
N GLN A 90 12.93 5.16 3.63
CA GLN A 90 13.27 3.98 4.43
C GLN A 90 13.55 4.33 5.89
N ALA A 91 14.25 5.43 6.15
CA ALA A 91 14.49 5.92 7.50
C ALA A 91 13.17 6.29 8.22
N ILE A 92 12.24 6.96 7.54
CA ILE A 92 10.91 7.30 8.09
C ILE A 92 10.13 6.02 8.43
N VAL A 93 10.16 5.02 7.54
CA VAL A 93 9.50 3.72 7.78
C VAL A 93 10.10 3.04 9.01
N ALA A 94 11.43 3.02 9.14
CA ALA A 94 12.10 2.46 10.32
C ALA A 94 11.71 3.18 11.61
N ILE A 95 11.70 4.52 11.60
CA ILE A 95 11.29 5.34 12.75
C ILE A 95 9.85 5.03 13.14
N LEU A 96 8.92 5.01 12.19
CA LEU A 96 7.51 4.69 12.46
C LEU A 96 7.34 3.28 13.02
N THR A 97 8.06 2.30 12.48
CA THR A 97 8.03 0.92 13.00
C THR A 97 8.52 0.86 14.44
N ILE A 98 9.64 1.53 14.76
CA ILE A 98 10.20 1.58 16.12
C ILE A 98 9.25 2.29 17.08
N LEU A 99 8.64 3.40 16.67
CA LEU A 99 7.66 4.13 17.47
C LEU A 99 6.45 3.26 17.79
N ILE A 100 5.90 2.54 16.81
CA ILE A 100 4.77 1.65 17.01
C ILE A 100 5.13 0.51 17.95
N ILE A 101 6.28 -0.13 17.77
CA ILE A 101 6.75 -1.18 18.66
C ILE A 101 6.98 -0.67 20.08
N GLY A 102 7.59 0.52 20.22
CA GLY A 102 7.90 1.12 21.53
C GLY A 102 6.67 1.55 22.32
N GLN A 103 5.56 1.87 21.65
CA GLN A 103 4.31 2.30 22.30
C GLN A 103 3.34 1.12 22.48
N GLN A 104 3.81 0.05 23.11
CA GLN A 104 3.08 -1.21 23.23
C GLN A 104 1.65 -1.04 23.77
N GLY A 105 1.47 -0.20 24.78
CA GLY A 105 0.17 0.03 25.37
C GLY A 105 -0.84 0.72 24.45
N PHE A 106 -0.38 1.45 23.44
CA PHE A 106 -1.25 2.23 22.56
C PHE A 106 -1.45 1.62 21.16
N THR A 107 -0.55 0.74 20.74
CA THR A 107 -0.50 0.22 19.35
C THR A 107 -0.42 -1.30 19.26
N GLY A 108 -0.41 -2.01 20.41
CA GLY A 108 -0.24 -3.45 20.47
C GLY A 108 1.23 -3.92 20.37
N GLY A 109 2.20 -2.98 20.34
CA GLY A 109 3.64 -3.29 20.35
C GLY A 109 4.09 -4.17 19.20
N ILE A 110 5.00 -5.11 19.46
CA ILE A 110 5.58 -5.99 18.46
C ILE A 110 4.55 -6.94 17.81
N ASN A 111 3.54 -7.36 18.56
CA ASN A 111 2.47 -8.23 18.07
C ASN A 111 1.46 -7.46 17.21
N GLY A 112 1.36 -6.14 17.41
CA GLY A 112 0.34 -5.32 16.77
C GLY A 112 -1.06 -5.55 17.33
N ILE A 113 -2.06 -5.22 16.53
CA ILE A 113 -3.48 -5.41 16.87
C ILE A 113 -3.95 -6.70 16.21
N THR A 114 -4.28 -7.68 17.03
CA THR A 114 -4.65 -9.04 16.61
C THR A 114 -6.08 -9.37 17.05
N ASP A 115 -6.57 -10.53 16.60
CA ASP A 115 -7.89 -11.06 16.98
C ASP A 115 -9.03 -10.11 16.62
N LEU A 116 -9.04 -9.64 15.38
CA LEU A 116 -10.10 -8.82 14.81
C LEU A 116 -11.23 -9.75 14.34
N LYS A 117 -12.45 -9.56 14.86
CA LYS A 117 -13.52 -10.52 14.70
C LYS A 117 -14.74 -9.98 13.95
N THR A 118 -15.17 -8.77 14.27
CA THR A 118 -16.46 -8.24 13.83
C THR A 118 -16.32 -6.91 13.09
N LEU A 119 -17.16 -6.71 12.09
CA LEU A 119 -17.40 -5.46 11.39
C LEU A 119 -18.90 -5.18 11.43
N HIS A 120 -19.35 -4.19 12.19
CA HIS A 120 -20.76 -3.89 12.44
C HIS A 120 -21.58 -5.11 12.93
N GLY A 121 -20.96 -5.87 13.84
CA GLY A 121 -21.55 -7.10 14.37
C GLY A 121 -21.49 -8.32 13.44
N TRP A 122 -20.97 -8.14 12.22
CA TRP A 122 -20.78 -9.24 11.27
C TRP A 122 -19.42 -9.91 11.48
N ASP A 123 -19.40 -11.23 11.69
CA ASP A 123 -18.14 -11.96 11.90
C ASP A 123 -17.37 -12.08 10.57
N ILE A 124 -16.23 -11.36 10.49
CA ILE A 124 -15.37 -11.33 9.30
C ILE A 124 -14.56 -12.60 9.09
N ARG A 125 -14.56 -13.53 10.04
CA ARG A 125 -13.79 -14.79 9.97
C ARG A 125 -14.54 -15.89 9.22
N THR A 126 -15.84 -15.74 9.02
CA THR A 126 -16.67 -16.70 8.28
C THR A 126 -16.22 -16.77 6.81
N ASP A 127 -16.38 -17.94 6.21
CA ASP A 127 -16.03 -18.11 4.80
C ASP A 127 -16.89 -17.23 3.88
N GLU A 128 -18.16 -17.02 4.22
CA GLU A 128 -19.04 -16.09 3.52
C GLU A 128 -18.48 -14.66 3.54
N ALA A 129 -18.01 -14.19 4.71
CA ALA A 129 -17.41 -12.88 4.87
C ALA A 129 -16.14 -12.74 4.05
N LYS A 130 -15.28 -13.76 4.04
CA LYS A 130 -14.05 -13.78 3.22
C LYS A 130 -14.35 -13.67 1.73
N TYR A 131 -15.39 -14.36 1.23
CA TYR A 131 -15.82 -14.25 -0.16
C TYR A 131 -16.33 -12.83 -0.49
N VAL A 132 -17.17 -12.26 0.37
CA VAL A 132 -17.68 -10.89 0.17
C VAL A 132 -16.53 -9.88 0.18
N LEU A 133 -15.61 -9.96 1.14
CA LEU A 133 -14.44 -9.10 1.22
C LEU A 133 -13.53 -9.26 0.00
N TYR A 134 -13.39 -10.49 -0.52
CA TYR A 134 -12.64 -10.74 -1.76
C TYR A 134 -13.27 -10.01 -2.95
N TYR A 135 -14.58 -10.08 -3.14
CA TYR A 135 -15.26 -9.36 -4.22
C TYR A 135 -15.17 -7.84 -4.05
N ILE A 136 -15.28 -7.33 -2.81
CA ILE A 136 -15.07 -5.90 -2.53
C ILE A 136 -13.65 -5.48 -2.90
N ASN A 137 -12.62 -6.27 -2.54
CA ASN A 137 -11.23 -6.02 -2.92
C ASN A 137 -11.03 -6.02 -4.44
N ALA A 138 -11.63 -6.98 -5.15
CA ALA A 138 -11.57 -7.04 -6.61
C ALA A 138 -12.22 -5.82 -7.26
N LEU A 139 -13.38 -5.39 -6.77
CA LEU A 139 -14.08 -4.20 -7.23
C LEU A 139 -13.27 -2.92 -6.96
N LEU A 140 -12.68 -2.81 -5.76
CA LEU A 140 -11.77 -1.72 -5.40
C LEU A 140 -10.54 -1.66 -6.31
N LEU A 141 -9.93 -2.80 -6.61
CA LEU A 141 -8.81 -2.88 -7.54
C LEU A 141 -9.20 -2.36 -8.93
N ILE A 142 -10.35 -2.78 -9.45
CA ILE A 142 -10.87 -2.29 -10.72
C ILE A 142 -11.11 -0.78 -10.66
N ALA A 143 -11.72 -0.27 -9.59
CA ALA A 143 -11.94 1.16 -9.40
C ALA A 143 -10.62 1.94 -9.36
N VAL A 144 -9.61 1.47 -8.63
CA VAL A 144 -8.28 2.09 -8.58
C VAL A 144 -7.62 2.11 -9.96
N ILE A 145 -7.72 1.02 -10.72
CA ILE A 145 -7.19 0.96 -12.10
C ILE A 145 -7.91 1.97 -12.99
N MET A 146 -9.24 2.06 -12.91
CA MET A 146 -10.03 3.02 -13.69
C MET A 146 -9.68 4.47 -13.36
N ILE A 147 -9.60 4.81 -12.06
CA ILE A 147 -9.23 6.15 -11.59
C ILE A 147 -7.81 6.49 -12.03
N SER A 148 -6.85 5.57 -11.85
CA SER A 148 -5.46 5.78 -12.26
C SER A 148 -5.36 5.98 -13.78
N ARG A 149 -6.12 5.22 -14.56
CA ARG A 149 -6.16 5.34 -16.01
C ARG A 149 -6.80 6.67 -16.45
N PHE A 150 -7.85 7.11 -15.75
CA PHE A 150 -8.46 8.42 -15.97
C PHE A 150 -7.46 9.55 -15.69
N VAL A 151 -6.74 9.49 -14.57
CA VAL A 151 -5.67 10.45 -14.22
C VAL A 151 -4.59 10.48 -15.31
N LEU A 152 -4.12 9.30 -15.76
CA LEU A 152 -3.10 9.21 -16.80
C LEU A 152 -3.56 9.70 -18.17
N SER A 153 -4.83 9.59 -18.50
CA SER A 153 -5.40 10.07 -19.77
C SER A 153 -5.66 11.59 -19.76
N SER A 154 -5.69 12.21 -18.60
CA SER A 154 -5.95 13.63 -18.40
C SER A 154 -4.76 14.53 -18.82
N LYS A 155 -4.96 15.86 -18.71
CA LYS A 155 -3.86 16.84 -18.89
C LYS A 155 -2.72 16.59 -17.89
N LEU A 156 -3.07 16.20 -16.65
CA LEU A 156 -2.11 15.84 -15.62
C LEU A 156 -1.22 14.65 -16.06
N GLY A 157 -1.79 13.59 -16.61
CA GLY A 157 -1.02 12.44 -17.07
C GLY A 157 -0.04 12.77 -18.19
N ARG A 158 -0.42 13.64 -19.13
CA ARG A 158 0.51 14.14 -20.16
C ARG A 158 1.66 14.93 -19.55
N LEU A 159 1.37 15.78 -18.56
CA LEU A 159 2.39 16.52 -17.84
C LEU A 159 3.35 15.60 -17.09
N LEU A 160 2.82 14.59 -16.38
CA LEU A 160 3.64 13.59 -15.68
C LEU A 160 4.55 12.81 -16.63
N SER A 161 4.07 12.45 -17.81
CA SER A 161 4.89 11.79 -18.84
C SER A 161 6.00 12.72 -19.34
N ALA A 162 5.70 14.00 -19.58
CA ALA A 162 6.68 14.99 -19.97
C ALA A 162 7.74 15.23 -18.87
N MET A 163 7.32 15.24 -17.59
CA MET A 163 8.23 15.36 -16.44
C MET A 163 9.17 14.15 -16.33
N ARG A 164 8.65 12.94 -16.57
CA ARG A 164 9.48 11.72 -16.59
C ARG A 164 10.58 11.79 -17.65
N ASP A 165 10.26 12.31 -18.82
CA ASP A 165 11.23 12.36 -19.93
C ASP A 165 12.27 13.47 -19.74
N LYS A 166 11.85 14.69 -19.40
CA LYS A 166 12.72 15.85 -19.17
C LYS A 166 12.07 16.86 -18.21
N GLU A 167 12.29 16.69 -16.90
CA GLU A 167 11.74 17.53 -15.84
C GLU A 167 12.06 19.02 -16.02
N GLU A 168 13.30 19.33 -16.40
CA GLU A 168 13.75 20.71 -16.59
C GLU A 168 12.97 21.47 -17.66
N ARG A 169 12.63 20.81 -18.78
CA ARG A 169 11.85 21.43 -19.85
C ARG A 169 10.45 21.83 -19.38
N VAL A 170 9.82 20.96 -18.58
CA VAL A 170 8.49 21.25 -18.02
C VAL A 170 8.54 22.45 -17.08
N ARG A 171 9.61 22.53 -16.28
CA ARG A 171 9.83 23.66 -15.36
C ARG A 171 10.05 24.97 -16.12
N PHE A 172 10.84 24.96 -17.18
CA PHE A 172 11.03 26.14 -18.02
C PHE A 172 9.76 26.61 -18.71
N SER A 173 8.77 25.71 -18.89
CA SER A 173 7.44 26.05 -19.41
C SER A 173 6.50 26.66 -18.35
N GLY A 174 7.02 26.96 -17.14
CA GLY A 174 6.27 27.64 -16.07
C GLY A 174 5.44 26.75 -15.16
N TYR A 175 5.53 25.42 -15.25
CA TYR A 175 4.80 24.51 -14.38
C TYR A 175 5.54 24.27 -13.06
N ASP A 176 4.81 24.26 -11.95
CA ASP A 176 5.36 23.87 -10.64
C ASP A 176 5.44 22.35 -10.51
N VAL A 177 6.55 21.79 -10.95
CA VAL A 177 6.82 20.35 -10.94
C VAL A 177 6.73 19.75 -9.54
N ALA A 178 7.15 20.50 -8.51
CA ALA A 178 7.13 19.99 -7.13
C ALA A 178 5.69 19.69 -6.66
N MET A 179 4.75 20.61 -6.90
CA MET A 179 3.34 20.44 -6.50
C MET A 179 2.68 19.28 -7.23
N TYR A 180 2.99 19.06 -8.51
CA TYR A 180 2.46 17.89 -9.24
C TYR A 180 3.00 16.57 -8.68
N LYS A 181 4.28 16.51 -8.30
CA LYS A 181 4.87 15.35 -7.62
C LYS A 181 4.21 15.11 -6.26
N VAL A 182 4.00 16.16 -5.47
CA VAL A 182 3.30 16.07 -4.18
C VAL A 182 1.88 15.52 -4.36
N PHE A 183 1.14 16.02 -5.33
CA PHE A 183 -0.23 15.56 -5.59
C PHE A 183 -0.27 14.06 -5.91
N ILE A 184 0.59 13.58 -6.81
CA ILE A 184 0.63 12.15 -7.16
C ILE A 184 1.11 11.30 -5.98
N PHE A 185 2.04 11.82 -5.19
CA PHE A 185 2.50 11.13 -3.99
C PHE A 185 1.39 10.98 -2.95
N CYS A 186 0.59 12.03 -2.71
CA CYS A 186 -0.60 11.97 -1.87
C CYS A 186 -1.65 10.98 -2.41
N PHE A 187 -1.91 11.00 -3.72
CA PHE A 187 -2.82 10.04 -4.36
C PHE A 187 -2.36 8.60 -4.15
N ALA A 188 -1.09 8.31 -4.39
CA ALA A 188 -0.52 6.98 -4.17
C ALA A 188 -0.58 6.55 -2.69
N ALA A 189 -0.37 7.49 -1.75
CA ALA A 189 -0.46 7.25 -0.32
C ALA A 189 -1.89 6.84 0.10
N VAL A 190 -2.92 7.50 -0.42
CA VAL A 190 -4.34 7.14 -0.17
C VAL A 190 -4.66 5.76 -0.70
N VAL A 191 -4.29 5.47 -1.95
CA VAL A 191 -4.53 4.14 -2.56
C VAL A 191 -3.85 3.05 -1.74
N SER A 192 -2.60 3.28 -1.31
CA SER A 192 -1.88 2.36 -0.45
C SER A 192 -2.55 2.16 0.90
N SER A 193 -3.05 3.23 1.52
CA SER A 193 -3.75 3.19 2.80
C SER A 193 -5.06 2.41 2.73
N ILE A 194 -5.85 2.63 1.68
CA ILE A 194 -7.07 1.84 1.42
C ILE A 194 -6.72 0.35 1.28
N GLY A 195 -5.66 0.03 0.54
CA GLY A 195 -5.17 -1.34 0.42
C GLY A 195 -4.81 -1.95 1.76
N GLY A 196 -4.18 -1.19 2.67
CA GLY A 196 -3.85 -1.62 4.03
C GLY A 196 -5.08 -1.86 4.90
N ALA A 197 -6.08 -1.00 4.82
CA ALA A 197 -7.35 -1.18 5.52
C ALA A 197 -8.08 -2.45 5.07
N MET A 198 -8.11 -2.70 3.76
CA MET A 198 -8.71 -3.91 3.20
C MET A 198 -7.92 -5.18 3.55
N PHE A 199 -6.59 -5.08 3.57
CA PHE A 199 -5.73 -6.17 4.05
C PHE A 199 -6.07 -6.55 5.49
N THR A 200 -6.23 -5.58 6.37
CA THR A 200 -6.58 -5.81 7.78
C THR A 200 -7.94 -6.52 7.92
N LEU A 201 -8.94 -6.13 7.13
CA LEU A 201 -10.24 -6.79 7.09
C LEU A 201 -10.15 -8.25 6.61
N GLN A 202 -9.29 -8.52 5.62
CA GLN A 202 -9.16 -9.85 5.03
C GLN A 202 -8.35 -10.81 5.91
N VAL A 203 -7.30 -10.31 6.56
CA VAL A 203 -6.34 -11.12 7.33
C VAL A 203 -6.72 -11.21 8.79
N GLY A 204 -7.44 -10.23 9.33
CA GLY A 204 -7.90 -10.21 10.73
C GLY A 204 -6.81 -9.80 11.74
N PHE A 205 -5.68 -9.26 11.29
CA PHE A 205 -4.67 -8.66 12.16
C PHE A 205 -3.85 -7.58 11.47
N MET A 206 -3.18 -6.73 12.25
CA MET A 206 -2.26 -5.71 11.76
C MET A 206 -1.04 -5.61 12.65
N SER A 207 0.15 -5.92 12.12
CA SER A 207 1.41 -5.94 12.86
C SER A 207 2.37 -4.85 12.35
N PRO A 208 3.26 -4.30 13.21
CA PRO A 208 4.31 -3.37 12.79
C PRO A 208 5.25 -3.94 11.72
N THR A 209 5.42 -5.25 11.69
CA THR A 209 6.24 -5.93 10.67
C THR A 209 5.75 -5.65 9.24
N ILE A 210 4.44 -5.42 9.06
CA ILE A 210 3.82 -5.10 7.76
C ILE A 210 4.13 -3.65 7.32
N ILE A 211 4.43 -2.76 8.28
CA ILE A 211 4.87 -1.38 7.99
C ILE A 211 6.35 -1.36 7.57
N GLY A 212 7.12 -2.34 8.00
CA GLY A 212 8.57 -2.39 7.93
C GLY A 212 9.19 -2.21 6.54
N ILE A 213 10.52 -2.19 6.54
CA ILE A 213 11.33 -1.99 5.32
C ILE A 213 11.16 -3.18 4.36
N VAL A 214 11.14 -4.41 4.87
CA VAL A 214 11.06 -5.62 4.03
C VAL A 214 9.78 -5.67 3.20
N PRO A 215 8.57 -5.51 3.75
CA PRO A 215 7.35 -5.43 2.95
C PRO A 215 7.33 -4.26 1.97
N SER A 216 7.93 -3.12 2.34
CA SER A 216 8.03 -1.96 1.45
C SER A 216 8.87 -2.27 0.20
N ILE A 217 9.99 -2.95 0.38
CA ILE A 217 10.84 -3.41 -0.75
C ILE A 217 10.11 -4.48 -1.55
N GLU A 218 9.42 -5.42 -0.89
CA GLU A 218 8.62 -6.45 -1.56
C GLU A 218 7.58 -5.82 -2.51
N MET A 219 6.85 -4.80 -2.08
CA MET A 219 5.89 -4.10 -2.94
C MET A 219 6.55 -3.45 -4.18
N VAL A 220 7.76 -2.91 -4.03
CA VAL A 220 8.53 -2.38 -5.17
C VAL A 220 8.92 -3.49 -6.14
N ILE A 221 9.31 -4.66 -5.62
CA ILE A 221 9.66 -5.82 -6.45
C ILE A 221 8.45 -6.31 -7.23
N LEU A 222 7.27 -6.41 -6.60
CA LEU A 222 6.02 -6.79 -7.25
C LEU A 222 5.73 -5.89 -8.48
N ALA A 223 5.85 -4.58 -8.29
CA ALA A 223 5.64 -3.61 -9.36
C ALA A 223 6.73 -3.66 -10.43
N ALA A 224 7.99 -3.89 -10.05
CA ALA A 224 9.11 -3.98 -10.99
C ALA A 224 9.03 -5.21 -11.88
N VAL A 225 8.71 -6.38 -11.30
CA VAL A 225 8.52 -7.64 -12.04
C VAL A 225 7.38 -7.50 -13.05
N GLY A 226 6.26 -6.93 -12.64
CA GLY A 226 5.11 -6.71 -13.52
C GLY A 226 5.37 -5.71 -14.63
N GLY A 227 6.12 -4.67 -14.33
CA GLY A 227 6.47 -3.58 -15.24
C GLY A 227 6.02 -2.22 -14.72
N ARG A 228 6.98 -1.46 -14.25
CA ARG A 228 6.79 -0.13 -13.61
C ARG A 228 6.10 0.93 -14.47
N LEU A 229 5.97 0.70 -15.77
CA LEU A 229 5.31 1.61 -16.70
C LEU A 229 3.88 1.16 -17.08
N SER A 230 3.40 0.04 -16.52
CA SER A 230 2.09 -0.52 -16.84
C SER A 230 1.28 -0.77 -15.57
N LEU A 231 0.09 -0.16 -15.46
CA LEU A 231 -0.84 -0.40 -14.35
C LEU A 231 -1.27 -1.87 -14.29
N ILE A 232 -1.59 -2.45 -15.43
CA ILE A 232 -1.99 -3.86 -15.53
C ILE A 232 -0.78 -4.77 -15.26
N GLY A 233 0.41 -4.35 -15.70
CA GLY A 233 1.67 -5.02 -15.40
C GLY A 233 1.88 -5.19 -13.90
N ALA A 234 1.67 -4.15 -13.11
CA ALA A 234 1.81 -4.20 -11.65
C ALA A 234 0.88 -5.26 -11.02
N VAL A 235 -0.35 -5.43 -11.54
CA VAL A 235 -1.29 -6.46 -11.07
C VAL A 235 -0.77 -7.86 -11.37
N TYR A 236 -0.32 -8.11 -12.60
CA TYR A 236 0.26 -9.41 -12.96
C TYR A 236 1.53 -9.71 -12.16
N GLY A 237 2.38 -8.72 -11.95
CA GLY A 237 3.57 -8.85 -11.13
C GLY A 237 3.24 -9.24 -9.69
N ALA A 238 2.25 -8.58 -9.10
CA ALA A 238 1.78 -8.91 -7.76
C ALA A 238 1.25 -10.35 -7.66
N VAL A 239 0.41 -10.77 -8.59
CA VAL A 239 -0.14 -12.14 -8.62
C VAL A 239 0.98 -13.16 -8.80
N LEU A 240 1.86 -12.95 -9.77
CA LEU A 240 2.91 -13.92 -10.12
C LEU A 240 3.95 -14.09 -8.99
N VAL A 241 4.41 -12.98 -8.41
CA VAL A 241 5.39 -13.04 -7.31
C VAL A 241 4.76 -13.60 -6.04
N ASN A 242 3.48 -13.27 -5.72
CA ASN A 242 2.81 -13.85 -4.57
C ASN A 242 2.52 -15.35 -4.76
N LEU A 243 2.17 -15.81 -5.96
CA LEU A 243 2.10 -17.25 -6.26
C LEU A 243 3.47 -17.92 -6.04
N GLY A 244 4.53 -17.32 -6.57
CA GLY A 244 5.90 -17.81 -6.31
C GLY A 244 6.23 -17.84 -4.81
N LYS A 245 5.86 -16.76 -4.08
CA LYS A 245 6.06 -16.69 -2.63
C LYS A 245 5.40 -17.84 -1.91
N THR A 246 4.14 -18.15 -2.21
CA THR A 246 3.43 -19.25 -1.57
C THR A 246 4.16 -20.58 -1.76
N TYR A 247 4.52 -20.92 -3.00
CA TYR A 247 5.21 -22.20 -3.27
C TYR A 247 6.63 -22.28 -2.72
N PHE A 248 7.42 -21.20 -2.87
CA PHE A 248 8.84 -21.23 -2.46
C PHE A 248 9.02 -21.00 -0.97
N SER A 249 8.19 -20.17 -0.34
CA SER A 249 8.28 -19.90 1.10
C SER A 249 7.87 -21.11 1.95
N GLU A 250 6.93 -21.94 1.45
CA GLU A 250 6.57 -23.20 2.11
C GLU A 250 7.68 -24.25 1.97
N ALA A 251 8.31 -24.33 0.79
CA ALA A 251 9.36 -25.30 0.54
C ALA A 251 10.72 -24.91 1.17
N PHE A 252 11.05 -23.62 1.16
CA PHE A 252 12.35 -23.09 1.59
C PHE A 252 12.21 -21.76 2.36
N PRO A 253 11.65 -21.74 3.59
CA PRO A 253 11.36 -20.51 4.34
C PRO A 253 12.58 -19.62 4.58
N GLU A 254 13.75 -20.24 4.85
CA GLU A 254 14.99 -19.51 5.17
C GLU A 254 15.63 -18.85 3.95
N VAL A 255 15.39 -19.39 2.76
CA VAL A 255 16.05 -18.95 1.52
C VAL A 255 15.18 -18.00 0.71
N TRP A 256 13.88 -17.89 1.02
CA TRP A 256 12.92 -17.08 0.30
C TRP A 256 13.36 -15.62 0.11
N LEU A 257 13.85 -14.97 1.16
CA LEU A 257 14.30 -13.57 1.10
C LEU A 257 15.48 -13.38 0.15
N TYR A 258 16.41 -14.34 0.11
CA TYR A 258 17.53 -14.31 -0.83
C TYR A 258 17.08 -14.52 -2.26
N PHE A 259 16.10 -15.41 -2.47
CA PHE A 259 15.49 -15.64 -3.78
C PHE A 259 14.76 -14.37 -4.27
N LEU A 260 14.02 -13.69 -3.40
CA LEU A 260 13.35 -12.44 -3.71
C LEU A 260 14.35 -11.35 -4.10
N GLY A 261 15.45 -11.23 -3.37
CA GLY A 261 16.54 -10.30 -3.70
C GLY A 261 17.20 -10.61 -5.05
N ALA A 262 17.50 -11.89 -5.31
CA ALA A 262 18.06 -12.35 -6.58
C ALA A 262 17.11 -12.10 -7.75
N LEU A 263 15.82 -12.36 -7.56
CA LEU A 263 14.76 -12.07 -8.54
C LEU A 263 14.70 -10.58 -8.85
N PHE A 264 14.78 -9.72 -7.84
CA PHE A 264 14.80 -8.28 -8.05
C PHE A 264 16.01 -7.83 -8.89
N ILE A 265 17.20 -8.29 -8.52
CA ILE A 265 18.43 -7.99 -9.26
C ILE A 265 18.29 -8.47 -10.71
N GLY A 266 17.83 -9.70 -10.91
CA GLY A 266 17.62 -10.28 -12.23
C GLY A 266 16.62 -9.46 -13.07
N VAL A 267 15.50 -9.06 -12.49
CA VAL A 267 14.49 -8.25 -13.20
C VAL A 267 15.05 -6.88 -13.58
N VAL A 268 15.74 -6.20 -12.66
CA VAL A 268 16.31 -4.87 -12.94
C VAL A 268 17.39 -4.94 -14.01
N MET A 269 18.22 -6.00 -14.01
CA MET A 269 19.30 -6.15 -14.99
C MET A 269 18.82 -6.61 -16.37
N PHE A 270 17.92 -7.58 -16.43
CA PHE A 270 17.53 -8.21 -17.68
C PHE A 270 16.16 -7.73 -18.21
N LEU A 271 15.30 -7.20 -17.36
CA LEU A 271 13.92 -6.82 -17.68
C LEU A 271 13.59 -5.39 -17.17
N PRO A 272 14.28 -4.34 -17.64
CA PRO A 272 14.11 -2.99 -17.11
C PRO A 272 12.67 -2.44 -17.23
N ASN A 273 11.88 -2.98 -18.15
CA ASN A 273 10.45 -2.66 -18.32
C ASN A 273 9.52 -3.77 -17.77
N GLY A 274 10.05 -4.76 -17.06
CA GLY A 274 9.30 -5.88 -16.50
C GLY A 274 8.63 -6.77 -17.55
N LEU A 275 7.73 -7.64 -17.11
CA LEU A 275 6.97 -8.55 -17.99
C LEU A 275 6.09 -7.80 -18.97
N ALA A 276 5.51 -6.66 -18.59
CA ALA A 276 4.71 -5.84 -19.50
C ALA A 276 5.52 -5.33 -20.69
N GLY A 277 6.81 -4.99 -20.49
CA GLY A 277 7.71 -4.60 -21.57
C GLY A 277 8.01 -5.75 -22.54
N LEU A 278 8.15 -6.97 -22.03
CA LEU A 278 8.28 -8.16 -22.88
C LEU A 278 7.03 -8.40 -23.73
N TYR A 279 5.85 -8.26 -23.13
CA TYR A 279 4.59 -8.38 -23.84
C TYR A 279 4.48 -7.36 -24.98
N GLU A 280 4.82 -6.08 -24.72
CA GLU A 280 4.79 -5.05 -25.75
C GLU A 280 5.79 -5.30 -26.88
N LYS A 281 6.98 -5.80 -26.56
CA LYS A 281 8.05 -6.02 -27.52
C LYS A 281 7.83 -7.25 -28.40
N TYR A 282 7.34 -8.36 -27.83
CA TYR A 282 7.29 -9.65 -28.52
C TYR A 282 5.88 -10.11 -28.88
N VAL A 283 4.88 -9.83 -28.04
CA VAL A 283 3.53 -10.38 -28.22
C VAL A 283 2.63 -9.41 -29.00
N ARG A 284 2.67 -8.13 -28.64
CA ARG A 284 1.84 -7.10 -29.31
C ARG A 284 2.07 -7.00 -30.84
N PRO A 285 3.29 -7.12 -31.38
CA PRO A 285 3.50 -7.10 -32.85
C PRO A 285 2.88 -8.29 -33.57
N LEU A 286 2.72 -9.44 -32.90
CA LEU A 286 2.09 -10.63 -33.48
C LEU A 286 0.58 -10.45 -33.68
N PHE A 287 -0.07 -9.65 -32.83
CA PHE A 287 -1.52 -9.37 -32.92
C PHE A 287 -1.85 -8.13 -33.76
N LEU A 288 -0.90 -7.19 -33.89
CA LEU A 288 -1.05 -6.06 -34.80
C LEU A 288 -0.51 -6.44 -36.17
N LYS A 289 -1.30 -7.17 -37.00
CA LYS A 289 -1.05 -7.30 -38.45
C LYS A 289 -0.83 -5.89 -39.01
N LYS A 290 0.38 -5.61 -39.51
CA LYS A 290 0.68 -4.44 -40.33
C LYS A 290 -0.42 -4.27 -41.37
N LYS A 291 -1.20 -3.17 -41.30
CA LYS A 291 -1.89 -2.70 -42.52
C LYS A 291 -0.80 -2.41 -43.55
N PRO A 292 -0.87 -2.99 -44.75
CA PRO A 292 0.04 -2.61 -45.81
C PRO A 292 -0.14 -1.12 -46.09
N ILE A 293 0.98 -0.39 -46.11
CA ILE A 293 1.01 0.95 -46.65
C ILE A 293 0.80 0.78 -48.14
N ASP A 294 -0.39 1.11 -48.65
CA ASP A 294 -0.65 1.26 -50.06
C ASP A 294 0.27 2.37 -50.58
N SER A 295 1.33 1.93 -51.26
CA SER A 295 2.16 2.77 -52.12
C SER A 295 1.42 2.98 -53.42
N THR A 296 0.52 3.93 -53.51
CA THR A 296 0.02 4.46 -54.77
C THR A 296 -0.21 5.95 -54.71
N SER A 297 0.54 6.59 -55.55
CA SER A 297 0.55 7.95 -56.15
C SER A 297 1.27 9.02 -55.37
#